data_34dcf251b0379b9eee5800bd070fce54
#
_entry.id   34dcf251b0379b9eee5800bd070fce54
#
_cell.length_a   1.000
_cell.length_b   1.000
_cell.length_c   1.000
_cell.angle_alpha   90.00
_cell.angle_beta   90.00
_cell.angle_gamma   90.00
#
_symmetry.space_group_name_H-M   'P 1'
#
loop_
_entity.id
_entity.type
_entity.pdbx_description
1 polymer ?
#
loop_
_entity_poly.entity_id
_entity_poly.type
_entity_poly.pdbx_seq_one_letter_code
_entity_poly.pdbx_strand_id
1 'polypeptide(L)'
;VNNFVLTIRGISATVVLLLTLLASVSLNAAVSKAGLKRASPESVGMSSERLQRIEARMASYIDNGQLAGTVTLVARRGKVVHFEAQGMSDVENARPMSTDTIFRIASMTKPITSVALMMLYERGLFQLGDPVGKWLPEFSQMQVMVANEAQPDGTPYRLVPANSPITIKQILTHTAGLMNPYRQGHLGLLQNQVALEPGYDLEQFVKRLAALPLGYQPGEKWQYSSGTNVVGRLVEVMSGMSLDAFFKQEIFAPLKMMDSHFYLPEHKLNRFAAQYRPDVDNGNKIALQDAPTVDSRFVKKPHSYFSGAGGMVSTAADYVRFQQMMLNGGELEGVRLLGKKTVQQMFKNHTGDLPIWLRGPGNGFGLGYSVVTDSGAAQTSQTEGSVSWGGAYNTIFWIDPEEELVAVFMSQLRPYTHLNVRADFISTVNQAIVD
;
A
#
# COMPACT_ATOMS: atom_id res chain seq x y z
N VAL A 1 84.14 17.29 -2.96
CA VAL A 1 83.75 18.69 -3.08
C VAL A 1 82.26 18.80 -3.34
N ASN A 2 81.61 19.40 -2.37
CA ASN A 2 80.23 20.02 -2.34
C ASN A 2 78.96 19.16 -2.50
N ASN A 3 78.34 19.03 -1.34
CA ASN A 3 76.96 18.79 -0.98
C ASN A 3 75.95 19.51 -1.83
N PHE A 4 74.82 18.80 -2.14
CA PHE A 4 73.47 19.38 -2.24
C PHE A 4 72.47 18.40 -1.63
N VAL A 5 72.10 18.67 -0.37
CA VAL A 5 70.94 18.11 0.27
C VAL A 5 69.77 19.05 -0.03
N LEU A 6 68.77 18.62 -0.83
CA LEU A 6 67.52 19.35 -1.02
C LEU A 6 66.40 18.63 -0.29
N THR A 7 65.85 19.35 0.66
CA THR A 7 64.74 19.03 1.56
C THR A 7 63.42 18.77 0.81
N ILE A 8 62.92 17.56 0.88
CA ILE A 8 61.54 17.25 0.52
C ILE A 8 60.72 17.16 1.84
N ARG A 9 60.23 18.28 2.29
CA ARG A 9 59.18 18.36 3.35
C ARG A 9 58.23 19.48 2.93
N GLY A 10 57.04 19.10 2.38
CA GLY A 10 56.01 20.08 2.12
C GLY A 10 54.86 19.71 1.20
N ILE A 11 54.74 18.44 0.74
CA ILE A 11 53.71 18.06 -0.23
C ILE A 11 52.69 17.04 0.33
N SER A 12 52.94 16.44 1.51
CA SER A 12 52.05 15.35 2.01
C SER A 12 50.75 15.80 2.68
N ALA A 13 50.67 17.01 3.23
CA ALA A 13 49.47 17.38 4.00
C ALA A 13 48.31 17.92 3.17
N THR A 14 48.61 18.60 2.05
CA THR A 14 47.56 19.22 1.21
C THR A 14 46.90 18.21 0.26
N VAL A 15 47.58 17.18 -0.17
CA VAL A 15 47.04 16.13 -1.06
C VAL A 15 46.13 15.17 -0.28
N VAL A 16 46.42 14.87 1.00
CA VAL A 16 45.58 14.03 1.86
C VAL A 16 44.26 14.75 2.23
N LEU A 17 44.31 16.07 2.43
CA LEU A 17 43.11 16.84 2.73
C LEU A 17 42.16 17.00 1.51
N LEU A 18 42.72 17.09 0.29
CA LEU A 18 41.92 17.12 -0.94
C LEU A 18 41.29 15.76 -1.28
N LEU A 19 41.95 14.64 -0.98
CA LEU A 19 41.42 13.29 -1.20
C LEU A 19 40.33 12.94 -0.20
N THR A 20 40.35 13.43 1.04
CA THR A 20 39.31 13.23 2.01
C THR A 20 38.06 14.11 1.73
N LEU A 21 38.23 15.31 1.18
CA LEU A 21 37.10 16.15 0.73
C LEU A 21 36.43 15.59 -0.54
N LEU A 22 37.16 14.98 -1.45
CA LEU A 22 36.61 14.34 -2.65
C LEU A 22 35.84 13.03 -2.32
N ALA A 23 36.29 12.28 -1.30
CA ALA A 23 35.58 11.08 -0.85
C ALA A 23 34.24 11.41 -0.19
N SER A 24 34.13 12.51 0.54
CA SER A 24 32.87 12.93 1.17
C SER A 24 31.85 13.52 0.17
N VAL A 25 32.30 14.10 -0.93
CA VAL A 25 31.40 14.59 -2.00
C VAL A 25 30.87 13.44 -2.87
N SER A 26 31.63 12.36 -3.05
CA SER A 26 31.21 11.20 -3.86
C SER A 26 30.18 10.34 -3.16
N LEU A 27 30.11 10.31 -1.83
CA LEU A 27 29.11 9.53 -1.08
C LEU A 27 27.71 10.16 -1.15
N ASN A 28 27.61 11.49 -1.31
CA ASN A 28 26.32 12.18 -1.46
C ASN A 28 25.74 12.12 -2.89
N ALA A 29 26.55 11.87 -3.91
CA ALA A 29 26.09 11.80 -5.30
C ALA A 29 25.53 10.42 -5.71
N ALA A 30 25.95 9.33 -5.05
CA ALA A 30 25.56 7.97 -5.40
C ALA A 30 24.13 7.59 -4.92
N VAL A 31 23.55 8.33 -3.99
CA VAL A 31 22.23 8.03 -3.38
C VAL A 31 21.06 8.72 -4.11
N SER A 32 21.32 9.60 -5.08
CA SER A 32 20.28 10.43 -5.71
C SER A 32 19.50 9.78 -6.87
N LYS A 33 19.73 8.52 -7.21
CA LYS A 33 19.15 7.93 -8.44
C LYS A 33 17.73 7.35 -8.33
N ALA A 34 17.13 7.23 -7.14
CA ALA A 34 15.83 6.57 -7.03
C ALA A 34 14.92 7.02 -5.87
N GLY A 35 15.17 8.12 -5.17
CA GLY A 35 14.35 8.44 -4.00
C GLY A 35 14.27 9.94 -3.68
N LEU A 36 13.42 10.29 -2.71
CA LEU A 36 13.38 11.62 -2.09
C LEU A 36 14.75 11.96 -1.49
N LYS A 37 15.06 13.25 -1.38
CA LYS A 37 16.33 13.71 -0.79
C LYS A 37 16.44 13.23 0.66
N ARG A 38 17.61 12.75 1.07
CA ARG A 38 17.91 12.45 2.47
C ARG A 38 18.27 13.70 3.25
N ALA A 39 17.98 13.69 4.55
CA ALA A 39 18.37 14.74 5.48
C ALA A 39 18.64 14.15 6.86
N SER A 40 19.33 14.91 7.76
CA SER A 40 19.38 14.54 9.17
C SER A 40 18.00 14.71 9.80
N PRO A 41 17.58 13.81 10.71
CA PRO A 41 16.31 13.90 11.40
C PRO A 41 16.07 15.26 12.06
N GLU A 42 17.08 15.80 12.72
CA GLU A 42 17.03 17.08 13.42
C GLU A 42 16.70 18.26 12.47
N SER A 43 17.10 18.17 11.21
CA SER A 43 16.83 19.24 10.22
C SER A 43 15.34 19.35 9.84
N VAL A 44 14.53 18.40 10.26
CA VAL A 44 13.07 18.36 10.04
C VAL A 44 12.29 18.10 11.32
N GLY A 45 12.89 18.40 12.50
CA GLY A 45 12.21 18.31 13.79
C GLY A 45 12.00 16.89 14.30
N MET A 46 12.89 15.94 13.95
CA MET A 46 12.88 14.59 14.48
C MET A 46 14.18 14.26 15.22
N SER A 47 14.11 13.39 16.22
CA SER A 47 15.27 12.91 16.97
C SER A 47 15.86 11.65 16.32
N SER A 48 17.14 11.71 15.93
CA SER A 48 17.87 10.56 15.41
C SER A 48 18.00 9.44 16.47
N GLU A 49 18.26 9.79 17.74
CA GLU A 49 18.29 8.83 18.85
C GLU A 49 16.97 8.04 18.97
N ARG A 50 15.84 8.73 18.86
CA ARG A 50 14.52 8.09 18.98
C ARG A 50 14.18 7.26 17.74
N LEU A 51 14.59 7.68 16.53
CA LEU A 51 14.42 6.89 15.30
C LEU A 51 15.18 5.57 15.34
N GLN A 52 16.36 5.50 16.01
CA GLN A 52 17.10 4.24 16.21
C GLN A 52 16.30 3.17 16.96
N ARG A 53 15.28 3.56 17.74
CA ARG A 53 14.38 2.61 18.43
C ARG A 53 13.56 1.76 17.45
N ILE A 54 13.36 2.25 16.21
CA ILE A 54 12.71 1.48 15.14
C ILE A 54 13.53 0.23 14.85
N GLU A 55 14.85 0.38 14.68
CA GLU A 55 15.76 -0.73 14.38
C GLU A 55 15.74 -1.77 15.49
N ALA A 56 15.92 -1.35 16.76
CA ALA A 56 15.90 -2.23 17.91
C ALA A 56 14.56 -2.98 18.04
N ARG A 57 13.44 -2.30 17.79
CA ARG A 57 12.12 -2.91 17.87
C ARG A 57 11.87 -3.92 16.76
N MET A 58 12.28 -3.62 15.52
CA MET A 58 12.15 -4.54 14.39
C MET A 58 13.07 -5.75 14.55
N ALA A 59 14.31 -5.54 15.01
CA ALA A 59 15.26 -6.63 15.33
C ALA A 59 14.66 -7.63 16.32
N SER A 60 13.94 -7.18 17.36
CA SER A 60 13.33 -8.08 18.33
C SER A 60 12.35 -9.08 17.71
N TYR A 61 11.58 -8.71 16.70
CA TYR A 61 10.69 -9.63 15.99
C TYR A 61 11.45 -10.62 15.10
N ILE A 62 12.57 -10.18 14.52
CA ILE A 62 13.43 -11.03 13.68
C ILE A 62 14.18 -12.04 14.55
N ASP A 63 14.79 -11.60 15.63
CA ASP A 63 15.56 -12.43 16.56
C ASP A 63 14.69 -13.50 17.24
N ASN A 64 13.41 -13.19 17.49
CA ASN A 64 12.42 -14.13 18.00
C ASN A 64 11.90 -15.10 16.91
N GLY A 65 12.35 -14.98 15.67
CA GLY A 65 11.91 -15.81 14.54
C GLY A 65 10.46 -15.56 14.11
N GLN A 66 9.89 -14.39 14.44
CA GLN A 66 8.51 -14.01 14.11
C GLN A 66 8.39 -13.27 12.77
N LEU A 67 9.49 -12.66 12.28
CA LEU A 67 9.64 -12.06 10.97
C LEU A 67 10.93 -12.53 10.31
N ALA A 68 10.93 -12.70 8.99
CA ALA A 68 12.15 -12.96 8.23
C ALA A 68 13.02 -11.71 8.15
N GLY A 69 12.38 -10.57 7.89
CA GLY A 69 13.02 -9.28 7.77
C GLY A 69 12.02 -8.17 7.48
N THR A 70 12.52 -6.95 7.54
CA THR A 70 11.73 -5.73 7.36
C THR A 70 12.47 -4.68 6.53
N VAL A 71 11.71 -3.83 5.85
CA VAL A 71 12.19 -2.53 5.34
C VAL A 71 11.29 -1.45 5.94
N THR A 72 11.92 -0.46 6.57
CA THR A 72 11.24 0.69 7.20
C THR A 72 11.75 1.98 6.58
N LEU A 73 10.83 2.90 6.26
CA LEU A 73 11.13 4.19 5.66
C LEU A 73 10.27 5.28 6.30
N VAL A 74 10.91 6.40 6.69
CA VAL A 74 10.24 7.59 7.20
C VAL A 74 10.73 8.80 6.42
N ALA A 75 9.80 9.60 5.93
CA ALA A 75 10.07 10.90 5.33
C ALA A 75 9.23 11.97 6.03
N ARG A 76 9.85 13.11 6.37
CA ARG A 76 9.18 14.28 6.93
C ARG A 76 9.59 15.53 6.17
N ARG A 77 8.65 16.42 5.89
CA ARG A 77 8.85 17.66 5.12
C ARG A 77 9.55 17.38 3.76
N GLY A 78 9.13 16.28 3.11
CA GLY A 78 9.66 15.86 1.81
C GLY A 78 11.08 15.28 1.82
N LYS A 79 11.64 14.99 3.01
CA LYS A 79 13.01 14.45 3.14
C LYS A 79 13.01 13.12 3.90
N VAL A 80 13.73 12.14 3.35
CA VAL A 80 13.91 10.83 4.00
C VAL A 80 14.88 10.98 5.17
N VAL A 81 14.45 10.60 6.36
CA VAL A 81 15.20 10.69 7.61
C VAL A 81 15.53 9.32 8.21
N HIS A 82 14.83 8.27 7.77
CA HIS A 82 15.08 6.89 8.13
C HIS A 82 14.77 6.00 6.93
N PHE A 83 15.67 5.09 6.57
CA PHE A 83 15.47 4.10 5.51
C PHE A 83 16.40 2.91 5.72
N GLU A 84 15.89 1.85 6.35
CA GLU A 84 16.67 0.71 6.82
C GLU A 84 16.04 -0.62 6.40
N ALA A 85 16.91 -1.61 6.19
CA ALA A 85 16.57 -2.99 5.90
C ALA A 85 17.23 -3.91 6.93
N GLN A 86 16.47 -4.85 7.51
CA GLN A 86 16.95 -5.77 8.53
C GLN A 86 16.50 -7.20 8.27
N GLY A 87 17.29 -8.18 8.67
CA GLY A 87 17.01 -9.61 8.52
C GLY A 87 17.18 -10.12 7.10
N MET A 88 16.35 -11.10 6.70
CA MET A 88 16.44 -11.82 5.44
C MET A 88 15.24 -11.52 4.53
N SER A 89 15.49 -11.39 3.23
CA SER A 89 14.44 -11.37 2.20
C SER A 89 14.03 -12.79 1.79
N ASP A 90 14.91 -13.77 2.04
CA ASP A 90 14.71 -15.19 1.75
C ASP A 90 15.60 -15.98 2.72
N VAL A 91 14.99 -16.60 3.74
CA VAL A 91 15.70 -17.31 4.80
C VAL A 91 16.31 -18.60 4.26
N GLU A 92 15.57 -19.32 3.42
CA GLU A 92 15.97 -20.61 2.87
C GLU A 92 17.22 -20.51 1.98
N ASN A 93 17.38 -19.38 1.29
CA ASN A 93 18.55 -19.09 0.45
C ASN A 93 19.56 -18.15 1.09
N ALA A 94 19.44 -17.86 2.41
CA ALA A 94 20.31 -16.97 3.16
C ALA A 94 20.50 -15.59 2.48
N ARG A 95 19.46 -15.08 1.80
CA ARG A 95 19.51 -13.80 1.09
C ARG A 95 19.12 -12.67 2.04
N PRO A 96 20.03 -11.70 2.29
CA PRO A 96 19.75 -10.59 3.20
C PRO A 96 18.65 -9.69 2.66
N MET A 97 17.94 -9.00 3.57
CA MET A 97 17.03 -7.91 3.22
C MET A 97 17.82 -6.72 2.71
N SER A 98 17.30 -6.05 1.71
CA SER A 98 17.88 -4.82 1.14
C SER A 98 16.80 -3.75 1.02
N THR A 99 17.20 -2.47 1.04
CA THR A 99 16.26 -1.34 0.89
C THR A 99 15.56 -1.31 -0.47
N ASP A 100 16.08 -2.01 -1.47
CA ASP A 100 15.47 -2.19 -2.79
C ASP A 100 14.72 -3.52 -2.95
N THR A 101 14.51 -4.27 -1.86
CA THR A 101 13.70 -5.49 -1.87
C THR A 101 12.29 -5.20 -2.35
N ILE A 102 11.77 -6.06 -3.21
CA ILE A 102 10.42 -5.97 -3.77
C ILE A 102 9.47 -6.85 -2.96
N PHE A 103 8.34 -6.28 -2.55
CA PHE A 103 7.35 -6.89 -1.67
C PHE A 103 6.01 -7.06 -2.35
N ARG A 104 5.27 -8.13 -2.02
CA ARG A 104 3.83 -8.21 -2.30
C ARG A 104 3.12 -7.20 -1.42
N ILE A 105 2.52 -6.16 -2.01
CA ILE A 105 1.89 -5.07 -1.24
C ILE A 105 0.39 -5.28 -0.99
N ALA A 106 -0.20 -6.30 -1.60
CA ALA A 106 -1.62 -6.62 -1.43
C ALA A 106 -2.52 -5.36 -1.45
N SER A 107 -3.31 -5.14 -0.41
CA SER A 107 -4.30 -4.06 -0.35
C SER A 107 -3.72 -2.64 -0.37
N MET A 108 -2.40 -2.47 -0.27
CA MET A 108 -1.77 -1.18 -0.57
C MET A 108 -1.85 -0.82 -2.07
N THR A 109 -2.31 -1.74 -2.93
CA THR A 109 -2.71 -1.45 -4.32
C THR A 109 -3.90 -0.51 -4.40
N LYS A 110 -4.84 -0.56 -3.43
CA LYS A 110 -6.12 0.17 -3.46
C LYS A 110 -5.99 1.69 -3.56
N PRO A 111 -5.12 2.36 -2.81
CA PRO A 111 -4.90 3.80 -2.96
C PRO A 111 -4.48 4.19 -4.37
N ILE A 112 -3.59 3.40 -5.00
CA ILE A 112 -3.14 3.66 -6.38
C ILE A 112 -4.30 3.51 -7.37
N THR A 113 -5.14 2.47 -7.20
CA THR A 113 -6.33 2.26 -8.02
C THR A 113 -7.36 3.38 -7.84
N SER A 114 -7.53 3.88 -6.61
CA SER A 114 -8.42 5.00 -6.32
C SER A 114 -7.91 6.30 -6.96
N VAL A 115 -6.59 6.57 -6.89
CA VAL A 115 -5.97 7.72 -7.57
C VAL A 115 -6.15 7.62 -9.08
N ALA A 116 -5.95 6.44 -9.69
CA ALA A 116 -6.19 6.24 -11.12
C ALA A 116 -7.62 6.61 -11.54
N LEU A 117 -8.62 6.19 -10.76
CA LEU A 117 -10.01 6.58 -11.03
C LEU A 117 -10.22 8.09 -10.81
N MET A 118 -9.63 8.69 -9.77
CA MET A 118 -9.77 10.13 -9.51
C MET A 118 -9.05 11.01 -10.55
N MET A 119 -8.02 10.51 -11.25
CA MET A 119 -7.46 11.17 -12.43
C MET A 119 -8.50 11.26 -13.57
N LEU A 120 -9.32 10.22 -13.75
CA LEU A 120 -10.42 10.22 -14.72
C LEU A 120 -11.60 11.12 -14.27
N TYR A 121 -11.82 11.24 -12.96
CA TYR A 121 -12.74 12.23 -12.38
C TYR A 121 -12.34 13.66 -12.78
N GLU A 122 -11.06 14.03 -12.63
CA GLU A 122 -10.56 15.36 -13.02
C GLU A 122 -10.63 15.60 -14.53
N ARG A 123 -10.61 14.54 -15.35
CA ARG A 123 -10.84 14.61 -16.79
C ARG A 123 -12.33 14.77 -17.14
N GLY A 124 -13.22 14.85 -16.15
CA GLY A 124 -14.66 15.08 -16.33
C GLY A 124 -15.46 13.86 -16.81
N LEU A 125 -14.88 12.63 -16.72
CA LEU A 125 -15.53 11.44 -17.26
C LEU A 125 -16.69 10.94 -16.37
N PHE A 126 -16.72 11.30 -15.09
CA PHE A 126 -17.79 10.92 -14.17
C PHE A 126 -17.90 11.89 -13.00
N GLN A 127 -19.00 11.77 -12.24
CA GLN A 127 -19.18 12.37 -10.91
C GLN A 127 -19.26 11.27 -9.85
N LEU A 128 -18.89 11.59 -8.60
CA LEU A 128 -18.90 10.62 -7.49
C LEU A 128 -20.28 10.02 -7.21
N GLY A 129 -21.35 10.77 -7.49
CA GLY A 129 -22.73 10.34 -7.36
C GLY A 129 -23.26 9.53 -8.54
N ASP A 130 -22.52 9.41 -9.63
CA ASP A 130 -22.98 8.66 -10.80
C ASP A 130 -23.13 7.17 -10.47
N PRO A 131 -24.18 6.51 -11.00
CA PRO A 131 -24.37 5.08 -10.85
C PRO A 131 -23.28 4.29 -11.60
N VAL A 132 -22.72 3.29 -10.95
CA VAL A 132 -21.72 2.36 -11.55
C VAL A 132 -22.26 1.71 -12.82
N GLY A 133 -23.56 1.39 -12.85
CA GLY A 133 -24.24 0.78 -13.99
C GLY A 133 -24.19 1.59 -15.28
N LYS A 134 -23.82 2.87 -15.23
CA LYS A 134 -23.61 3.71 -16.42
C LYS A 134 -22.45 3.20 -17.30
N TRP A 135 -21.42 2.63 -16.71
CA TRP A 135 -20.23 2.06 -17.38
C TRP A 135 -20.17 0.54 -17.31
N LEU A 136 -20.76 -0.04 -16.26
CA LEU A 136 -20.79 -1.47 -16.00
C LEU A 136 -22.27 -1.90 -15.86
N PRO A 137 -22.98 -2.17 -16.99
CA PRO A 137 -24.41 -2.43 -17.00
C PRO A 137 -24.85 -3.57 -16.08
N GLU A 138 -23.96 -4.53 -15.80
CA GLU A 138 -24.20 -5.64 -14.87
C GLU A 138 -24.51 -5.18 -13.45
N PHE A 139 -24.20 -3.95 -13.04
CA PHE A 139 -24.56 -3.35 -11.75
C PHE A 139 -25.86 -2.54 -11.77
N SER A 140 -26.60 -2.50 -12.89
CA SER A 140 -27.78 -1.63 -13.00
C SER A 140 -28.98 -2.11 -12.19
N GLN A 141 -29.09 -3.43 -11.91
CA GLN A 141 -30.24 -4.03 -11.24
C GLN A 141 -29.77 -5.00 -10.15
N MET A 142 -29.17 -4.45 -9.10
CA MET A 142 -28.65 -5.25 -8.00
C MET A 142 -29.77 -5.70 -7.05
N GLN A 143 -29.60 -6.89 -6.49
CA GLN A 143 -30.42 -7.42 -5.43
C GLN A 143 -29.63 -7.50 -4.13
N VAL A 144 -30.34 -7.40 -3.01
CA VAL A 144 -29.77 -7.50 -1.66
C VAL A 144 -30.25 -8.79 -1.01
N MET A 145 -29.37 -9.52 -0.40
CA MET A 145 -29.67 -10.73 0.35
C MET A 145 -30.16 -10.36 1.76
N VAL A 146 -31.41 -10.74 2.09
CA VAL A 146 -31.95 -10.70 3.44
C VAL A 146 -31.79 -12.08 4.05
N ALA A 147 -30.84 -12.20 5.00
CA ALA A 147 -30.54 -13.46 5.68
C ALA A 147 -31.65 -13.84 6.68
N ASN A 148 -31.68 -15.13 7.04
CA ASN A 148 -32.60 -15.71 8.04
C ASN A 148 -34.10 -15.74 7.67
N GLU A 149 -34.41 -15.55 6.39
CA GLU A 149 -35.80 -15.75 5.89
C GLU A 149 -35.77 -16.96 4.94
N ALA A 150 -36.04 -18.14 5.48
CA ALA A 150 -36.14 -19.38 4.68
C ALA A 150 -37.23 -19.26 3.63
N GLN A 151 -36.94 -19.63 2.39
CA GLN A 151 -37.87 -19.66 1.29
C GLN A 151 -38.54 -21.05 1.17
N PRO A 152 -39.68 -21.17 0.47
CA PRO A 152 -40.35 -22.47 0.25
C PRO A 152 -39.47 -23.52 -0.46
N ASP A 153 -38.50 -23.10 -1.24
CA ASP A 153 -37.54 -23.95 -1.92
C ASP A 153 -36.33 -24.40 -1.04
N GLY A 154 -36.35 -24.03 0.25
CA GLY A 154 -35.28 -24.35 1.19
C GLY A 154 -34.09 -23.35 1.19
N THR A 155 -34.14 -22.30 0.35
CA THR A 155 -33.12 -21.25 0.35
C THR A 155 -33.19 -20.47 1.67
N PRO A 156 -32.09 -20.33 2.44
CA PRO A 156 -32.11 -19.72 3.77
C PRO A 156 -32.05 -18.19 3.75
N TYR A 157 -32.40 -17.57 2.65
CA TYR A 157 -32.46 -16.12 2.45
C TYR A 157 -33.46 -15.78 1.36
N ARG A 158 -33.94 -14.53 1.35
CA ARG A 158 -34.67 -13.96 0.21
C ARG A 158 -33.87 -12.85 -0.44
N LEU A 159 -34.11 -12.59 -1.71
CA LEU A 159 -33.56 -11.48 -2.46
C LEU A 159 -34.60 -10.35 -2.56
N VAL A 160 -34.15 -9.12 -2.32
CA VAL A 160 -34.96 -7.91 -2.51
C VAL A 160 -34.22 -6.94 -3.41
N PRO A 161 -34.89 -6.10 -4.20
CA PRO A 161 -34.22 -5.08 -4.98
C PRO A 161 -33.38 -4.14 -4.11
N ALA A 162 -32.25 -3.67 -4.64
CA ALA A 162 -31.50 -2.57 -4.03
C ALA A 162 -32.37 -1.30 -4.05
N ASN A 163 -32.39 -0.53 -2.94
CA ASN A 163 -33.19 0.69 -2.78
C ASN A 163 -32.71 1.82 -3.70
N SER A 164 -31.45 1.78 -4.12
CA SER A 164 -30.85 2.75 -5.02
C SER A 164 -29.74 2.09 -5.85
N PRO A 165 -29.41 2.65 -7.01
CA PRO A 165 -28.21 2.24 -7.74
C PRO A 165 -26.95 2.43 -6.89
N ILE A 166 -25.98 1.55 -7.07
CA ILE A 166 -24.65 1.70 -6.47
C ILE A 166 -23.92 2.88 -7.15
N THR A 167 -23.42 3.82 -6.36
CA THR A 167 -22.64 4.96 -6.87
C THR A 167 -21.15 4.69 -6.87
N ILE A 168 -20.39 5.44 -7.69
CA ILE A 168 -18.90 5.36 -7.71
C ILE A 168 -18.32 5.70 -6.32
N LYS A 169 -18.89 6.71 -5.62
CA LYS A 169 -18.51 7.01 -4.23
C LYS A 169 -18.63 5.80 -3.32
N GLN A 170 -19.74 5.07 -3.38
CA GLN A 170 -19.98 3.90 -2.52
C GLN A 170 -19.01 2.75 -2.79
N ILE A 171 -18.57 2.56 -4.04
CA ILE A 171 -17.50 1.59 -4.35
C ILE A 171 -16.17 2.02 -3.76
N LEU A 172 -15.78 3.30 -3.92
CA LEU A 172 -14.52 3.85 -3.39
C LEU A 172 -14.45 3.82 -1.86
N THR A 173 -15.59 3.94 -1.20
CA THR A 173 -15.69 4.01 0.27
C THR A 173 -16.05 2.68 0.93
N HIS A 174 -16.17 1.58 0.17
CA HIS A 174 -16.60 0.28 0.69
C HIS A 174 -18.01 0.28 1.34
N THR A 175 -18.92 1.12 0.85
CA THR A 175 -20.32 1.20 1.33
C THR A 175 -21.33 0.71 0.29
N ALA A 176 -20.88 0.07 -0.78
CA ALA A 176 -21.72 -0.38 -1.90
C ALA A 176 -22.57 -1.63 -1.60
N GLY A 177 -22.42 -2.27 -0.45
CA GLY A 177 -23.07 -3.57 -0.18
C GLY A 177 -22.31 -4.78 -0.73
N LEU A 178 -21.22 -4.58 -1.46
CA LEU A 178 -20.35 -5.67 -1.91
C LEU A 178 -19.67 -6.33 -0.73
N MET A 179 -19.58 -7.65 -0.76
CA MET A 179 -19.08 -8.44 0.36
C MET A 179 -17.61 -8.80 0.22
N ASN A 180 -17.04 -9.34 1.28
CA ASN A 180 -15.67 -9.86 1.32
C ASN A 180 -15.72 -11.39 1.27
N PRO A 181 -14.94 -12.05 0.39
CA PRO A 181 -14.89 -13.52 0.29
C PRO A 181 -14.41 -14.23 1.58
N TYR A 182 -13.79 -13.51 2.51
CA TYR A 182 -13.34 -14.07 3.79
C TYR A 182 -14.40 -14.05 4.90
N ARG A 183 -15.64 -13.62 4.61
CA ARG A 183 -16.73 -13.64 5.58
C ARG A 183 -17.33 -15.04 5.69
N GLN A 184 -17.65 -15.46 6.91
CA GLN A 184 -18.44 -16.68 7.15
C GLN A 184 -19.90 -16.48 6.75
N GLY A 185 -20.60 -17.56 6.47
CA GLY A 185 -22.02 -17.57 6.11
C GLY A 185 -22.26 -17.68 4.59
N HIS A 186 -23.54 -17.72 4.22
CA HIS A 186 -23.98 -17.97 2.84
C HIS A 186 -23.35 -17.03 1.81
N LEU A 187 -23.27 -15.73 2.12
CA LEU A 187 -22.62 -14.75 1.23
C LEU A 187 -21.14 -14.96 1.06
N GLY A 188 -20.42 -15.39 2.09
CA GLY A 188 -19.02 -15.78 1.98
C GLY A 188 -18.83 -16.99 1.08
N LEU A 189 -19.72 -17.99 1.18
CA LEU A 189 -19.73 -19.17 0.32
C LEU A 189 -20.01 -18.82 -1.16
N LEU A 190 -20.98 -17.93 -1.40
CA LEU A 190 -21.28 -17.47 -2.77
C LEU A 190 -20.09 -16.68 -3.37
N GLN A 191 -19.41 -15.88 -2.58
CA GLN A 191 -18.23 -15.15 -3.07
C GLN A 191 -17.01 -16.03 -3.32
N ASN A 192 -16.88 -17.16 -2.62
CA ASN A 192 -15.87 -18.15 -2.95
C ASN A 192 -16.09 -18.77 -4.34
N GLN A 193 -17.32 -18.68 -4.90
CA GLN A 193 -17.62 -19.10 -6.27
C GLN A 193 -17.12 -18.11 -7.33
N VAL A 194 -16.70 -16.88 -6.94
CA VAL A 194 -15.99 -15.94 -7.82
C VAL A 194 -14.49 -16.29 -7.88
N ALA A 195 -14.16 -17.56 -7.72
CA ALA A 195 -12.78 -18.03 -7.86
C ALA A 195 -12.26 -17.72 -9.27
N LEU A 196 -11.03 -17.20 -9.31
CA LEU A 196 -10.35 -16.95 -10.57
C LEU A 196 -9.81 -18.27 -11.11
N GLU A 197 -10.20 -18.60 -12.33
CA GLU A 197 -9.58 -19.67 -13.11
C GLU A 197 -8.40 -19.09 -13.91
N PRO A 198 -7.44 -19.93 -14.31
CA PRO A 198 -6.34 -19.50 -15.17
C PRO A 198 -6.87 -18.81 -16.45
N GLY A 199 -6.34 -17.64 -16.75
CA GLY A 199 -6.72 -16.87 -17.94
C GLY A 199 -7.86 -15.86 -17.74
N TYR A 200 -8.51 -15.80 -16.58
CA TYR A 200 -9.48 -14.75 -16.29
C TYR A 200 -8.81 -13.38 -16.25
N ASP A 201 -9.57 -12.39 -16.71
CA ASP A 201 -9.24 -10.98 -16.61
C ASP A 201 -10.11 -10.25 -15.58
N LEU A 202 -9.88 -8.96 -15.45
CA LEU A 202 -10.61 -8.13 -14.49
C LEU A 202 -12.09 -7.97 -14.88
N GLU A 203 -12.41 -7.95 -16.17
CA GLU A 203 -13.80 -7.89 -16.66
C GLU A 203 -14.61 -9.11 -16.24
N GLN A 204 -14.06 -10.30 -16.47
CA GLN A 204 -14.73 -11.56 -16.10
C GLN A 204 -14.93 -11.66 -14.58
N PHE A 205 -13.93 -11.24 -13.80
CA PHE A 205 -14.07 -11.16 -12.34
C PHE A 205 -15.22 -10.25 -11.92
N VAL A 206 -15.30 -9.05 -12.51
CA VAL A 206 -16.30 -8.03 -12.16
C VAL A 206 -17.71 -8.49 -12.57
N LYS A 207 -17.87 -9.11 -13.73
CA LYS A 207 -19.15 -9.69 -14.17
C LYS A 207 -19.63 -10.80 -13.21
N ARG A 208 -18.75 -11.68 -12.76
CA ARG A 208 -19.08 -12.69 -11.75
C ARG A 208 -19.44 -12.10 -10.40
N LEU A 209 -18.71 -11.06 -9.98
CA LEU A 209 -19.01 -10.35 -8.74
C LEU A 209 -20.40 -9.67 -8.79
N ALA A 210 -20.75 -9.07 -9.91
CA ALA A 210 -22.05 -8.43 -10.13
C ALA A 210 -23.23 -9.41 -10.17
N ALA A 211 -22.98 -10.67 -10.51
CA ALA A 211 -24.00 -11.73 -10.48
C ALA A 211 -24.38 -12.15 -9.05
N LEU A 212 -23.60 -11.76 -8.04
CA LEU A 212 -23.90 -12.06 -6.65
C LEU A 212 -24.76 -10.96 -6.02
N PRO A 213 -25.65 -11.31 -5.06
CA PRO A 213 -26.39 -10.30 -4.33
C PRO A 213 -25.47 -9.48 -3.42
N LEU A 214 -25.93 -8.28 -3.13
CA LEU A 214 -25.33 -7.42 -2.10
C LEU A 214 -25.66 -7.98 -0.71
N GLY A 215 -24.81 -7.72 0.27
CA GLY A 215 -25.02 -8.13 1.66
C GLY A 215 -25.88 -7.18 2.48
N TYR A 216 -26.13 -5.96 1.99
CA TYR A 216 -26.95 -4.91 2.59
C TYR A 216 -27.20 -3.80 1.56
N GLN A 217 -28.13 -2.90 1.88
CA GLN A 217 -28.47 -1.80 0.99
C GLN A 217 -27.28 -0.86 0.74
N PRO A 218 -27.10 -0.34 -0.50
CA PRO A 218 -26.07 0.63 -0.80
C PRO A 218 -26.10 1.83 0.15
N GLY A 219 -24.97 2.10 0.81
CA GLY A 219 -24.82 3.19 1.78
C GLY A 219 -25.14 2.84 3.23
N GLU A 220 -25.73 1.68 3.50
CA GLU A 220 -26.20 1.31 4.85
C GLU A 220 -25.04 0.99 5.82
N LYS A 221 -24.02 0.31 5.34
CA LYS A 221 -22.89 -0.17 6.17
C LYS A 221 -21.57 -0.03 5.46
N TRP A 222 -20.51 0.10 6.24
CA TRP A 222 -19.17 -0.07 5.73
C TRP A 222 -18.77 -1.54 5.76
N GLN A 223 -18.35 -2.06 4.63
CA GLN A 223 -17.88 -3.44 4.52
C GLN A 223 -16.70 -3.53 3.57
N TYR A 224 -15.52 -3.83 4.13
CA TYR A 224 -14.35 -4.10 3.32
C TYR A 224 -14.62 -5.20 2.29
N SER A 225 -14.35 -4.92 1.02
CA SER A 225 -14.78 -5.78 -0.07
C SER A 225 -13.80 -5.79 -1.25
N SER A 226 -14.13 -6.59 -2.26
CA SER A 226 -13.46 -6.60 -3.56
C SER A 226 -13.85 -5.42 -4.47
N GLY A 227 -14.60 -4.43 -3.95
CA GLY A 227 -15.08 -3.27 -4.72
C GLY A 227 -13.99 -2.52 -5.48
N THR A 228 -12.76 -2.49 -4.96
CA THR A 228 -11.66 -1.82 -5.67
C THR A 228 -11.24 -2.55 -6.97
N ASN A 229 -11.64 -3.80 -7.19
CA ASN A 229 -11.55 -4.43 -8.51
C ASN A 229 -12.57 -3.81 -9.49
N VAL A 230 -13.75 -3.44 -8.98
CA VAL A 230 -14.75 -2.68 -9.79
C VAL A 230 -14.20 -1.29 -10.12
N VAL A 231 -13.53 -0.62 -9.17
CA VAL A 231 -12.80 0.65 -9.43
C VAL A 231 -11.76 0.44 -10.55
N GLY A 232 -10.97 -0.62 -10.49
CA GLY A 232 -9.99 -0.97 -11.54
C GLY A 232 -10.66 -1.18 -12.90
N ARG A 233 -11.79 -1.89 -12.95
CA ARG A 233 -12.54 -2.09 -14.19
C ARG A 233 -13.13 -0.78 -14.73
N LEU A 234 -13.61 0.12 -13.87
CA LEU A 234 -14.03 1.46 -14.29
C LEU A 234 -12.87 2.24 -14.93
N VAL A 235 -11.65 2.14 -14.38
CA VAL A 235 -10.46 2.73 -15.01
C VAL A 235 -10.25 2.16 -16.40
N GLU A 236 -10.33 0.83 -16.58
CA GLU A 236 -10.15 0.21 -17.90
C GLU A 236 -11.21 0.67 -18.90
N VAL A 237 -12.49 0.65 -18.52
CA VAL A 237 -13.60 1.03 -19.42
C VAL A 237 -13.53 2.50 -19.79
N MET A 238 -13.26 3.40 -18.85
CA MET A 238 -13.23 4.83 -19.07
C MET A 238 -11.98 5.30 -19.84
N SER A 239 -10.83 4.62 -19.63
CA SER A 239 -9.58 4.99 -20.29
C SER A 239 -9.33 4.26 -21.62
N GLY A 240 -9.99 3.12 -21.84
CA GLY A 240 -9.69 2.24 -22.96
C GLY A 240 -8.37 1.47 -22.84
N MET A 241 -7.73 1.50 -21.66
CA MET A 241 -6.44 0.85 -21.39
C MET A 241 -6.63 -0.28 -20.38
N SER A 242 -5.77 -1.32 -20.42
CA SER A 242 -5.69 -2.25 -19.29
C SER A 242 -5.21 -1.51 -18.02
N LEU A 243 -5.62 -1.98 -16.84
CA LEU A 243 -5.24 -1.33 -15.58
C LEU A 243 -3.71 -1.27 -15.40
N ASP A 244 -2.98 -2.31 -15.83
CA ASP A 244 -1.52 -2.35 -15.82
C ASP A 244 -0.90 -1.29 -16.73
N ALA A 245 -1.42 -1.14 -17.94
CA ALA A 245 -0.95 -0.13 -18.89
C ALA A 245 -1.21 1.29 -18.37
N PHE A 246 -2.41 1.54 -17.82
CA PHE A 246 -2.76 2.82 -17.22
C PHE A 246 -1.83 3.18 -16.07
N PHE A 247 -1.60 2.25 -15.14
CA PHE A 247 -0.69 2.50 -14.01
C PHE A 247 0.73 2.79 -14.46
N LYS A 248 1.26 2.00 -15.40
CA LYS A 248 2.62 2.21 -15.93
C LYS A 248 2.78 3.58 -16.57
N GLN A 249 1.84 3.96 -17.44
CA GLN A 249 1.93 5.19 -18.23
C GLN A 249 1.60 6.44 -17.41
N GLU A 250 0.53 6.40 -16.63
CA GLU A 250 -0.05 7.59 -16.01
C GLU A 250 0.43 7.82 -14.56
N ILE A 251 0.97 6.78 -13.90
CA ILE A 251 1.37 6.87 -12.49
C ILE A 251 2.84 6.49 -12.30
N PHE A 252 3.26 5.27 -12.70
CA PHE A 252 4.58 4.77 -12.33
C PHE A 252 5.71 5.46 -13.09
N ALA A 253 5.59 5.61 -14.39
CA ALA A 253 6.62 6.28 -15.19
C ALA A 253 6.78 7.76 -14.78
N PRO A 254 5.70 8.57 -14.65
CA PRO A 254 5.80 9.95 -14.18
C PRO A 254 6.40 10.08 -12.78
N LEU A 255 6.04 9.20 -11.84
CA LEU A 255 6.56 9.19 -10.47
C LEU A 255 7.88 8.43 -10.33
N LYS A 256 8.45 7.87 -11.40
CA LYS A 256 9.68 7.06 -11.39
C LYS A 256 9.59 5.84 -10.46
N MET A 257 8.43 5.20 -10.38
CA MET A 257 8.16 3.99 -9.60
C MET A 257 8.52 2.75 -10.42
N MET A 258 9.81 2.51 -10.64
CA MET A 258 10.32 1.55 -11.61
C MET A 258 10.22 0.08 -11.15
N ASP A 259 9.97 -0.15 -9.86
CA ASP A 259 9.88 -1.48 -9.24
C ASP A 259 8.45 -1.83 -8.79
N SER A 260 7.45 -1.07 -9.29
CA SER A 260 6.03 -1.30 -9.03
C SER A 260 5.36 -1.99 -10.21
N HIS A 261 4.77 -3.18 -9.97
CA HIS A 261 4.25 -4.05 -11.02
C HIS A 261 3.01 -4.82 -10.56
N PHE A 262 2.10 -5.19 -11.47
CA PHE A 262 1.12 -6.25 -11.21
C PHE A 262 1.77 -7.63 -11.31
N TYR A 263 2.65 -7.81 -12.29
CA TYR A 263 3.45 -9.02 -12.44
C TYR A 263 4.92 -8.64 -12.52
N LEU A 264 5.70 -9.22 -11.62
CA LEU A 264 7.13 -8.93 -11.51
C LEU A 264 7.88 -9.49 -12.72
N PRO A 265 8.69 -8.68 -13.40
CA PRO A 265 9.60 -9.17 -14.44
C PRO A 265 10.60 -10.18 -13.88
N GLU A 266 10.83 -11.29 -14.57
CA GLU A 266 11.68 -12.40 -14.11
C GLU A 266 13.11 -11.95 -13.72
N HIS A 267 13.69 -10.97 -14.44
CA HIS A 267 15.02 -10.44 -14.15
C HIS A 267 15.12 -9.70 -12.79
N LYS A 268 13.99 -9.45 -12.11
CA LYS A 268 13.92 -8.84 -10.77
C LYS A 268 13.68 -9.85 -9.65
N LEU A 269 13.60 -11.14 -9.95
CA LEU A 269 13.32 -12.20 -8.96
C LEU A 269 14.35 -12.25 -7.82
N ASN A 270 15.61 -11.91 -8.10
CA ASN A 270 16.66 -11.84 -7.09
C ASN A 270 16.42 -10.79 -5.99
N ARG A 271 15.51 -9.84 -6.23
CA ARG A 271 15.10 -8.81 -5.27
C ARG A 271 13.71 -9.08 -4.67
N PHE A 272 13.01 -10.12 -5.11
CA PHE A 272 11.66 -10.44 -4.63
C PHE A 272 11.73 -11.19 -3.30
N ALA A 273 11.04 -10.70 -2.27
CA ALA A 273 11.04 -11.32 -0.95
C ALA A 273 10.23 -12.63 -0.95
N ALA A 274 10.71 -13.65 -0.22
CA ALA A 274 9.94 -14.83 0.12
C ALA A 274 8.77 -14.45 1.04
N GLN A 275 7.65 -15.16 0.95
CA GLN A 275 6.48 -14.91 1.80
C GLN A 275 6.35 -16.06 2.81
N TYR A 276 6.12 -15.68 4.07
CA TYR A 276 6.06 -16.57 5.21
C TYR A 276 4.66 -16.60 5.85
N ARG A 277 4.39 -17.67 6.58
CA ARG A 277 3.27 -17.81 7.49
C ARG A 277 3.77 -18.11 8.91
N PRO A 278 2.99 -17.82 9.96
CA PRO A 278 3.32 -18.32 11.29
C PRO A 278 3.13 -19.83 11.34
N ASP A 279 4.07 -20.52 11.98
CA ASP A 279 3.97 -21.91 12.38
C ASP A 279 3.43 -21.98 13.82
N VAL A 280 2.13 -22.22 13.94
CA VAL A 280 1.42 -22.19 15.23
C VAL A 280 1.96 -23.27 16.18
N ASP A 281 2.32 -24.43 15.63
CA ASP A 281 2.82 -25.56 16.41
C ASP A 281 4.26 -25.33 16.91
N ASN A 282 4.96 -24.35 16.32
CA ASN A 282 6.33 -23.97 16.67
C ASN A 282 6.40 -22.53 17.23
N GLY A 283 5.44 -22.14 18.07
CA GLY A 283 5.43 -20.86 18.76
C GLY A 283 5.30 -19.65 17.83
N ASN A 284 4.61 -19.80 16.72
CA ASN A 284 4.44 -18.78 15.67
C ASN A 284 5.75 -18.29 15.01
N LYS A 285 6.80 -19.11 15.01
CA LYS A 285 7.97 -18.87 14.15
C LYS A 285 7.58 -18.92 12.70
N ILE A 286 8.34 -18.25 11.85
CA ILE A 286 8.05 -18.20 10.43
C ILE A 286 8.30 -19.55 9.74
N ALA A 287 7.41 -19.90 8.81
CA ALA A 287 7.56 -21.01 7.86
C ALA A 287 7.30 -20.50 6.45
N LEU A 288 8.09 -20.95 5.47
CA LEU A 288 7.94 -20.57 4.06
C LEU A 288 6.54 -20.92 3.54
N GLN A 289 5.91 -19.96 2.84
CA GLN A 289 4.59 -20.11 2.22
C GLN A 289 4.63 -19.96 0.70
N ASP A 290 5.38 -18.98 0.17
CA ASP A 290 5.52 -18.71 -1.27
C ASP A 290 6.94 -18.23 -1.57
N ALA A 291 7.71 -19.08 -2.25
CA ALA A 291 9.08 -18.81 -2.63
C ALA A 291 9.14 -17.76 -3.76
N PRO A 292 10.21 -16.96 -3.84
CA PRO A 292 10.39 -15.95 -4.89
C PRO A 292 10.88 -16.60 -6.20
N THR A 293 10.03 -17.39 -6.83
CA THR A 293 10.32 -18.14 -8.07
C THR A 293 9.39 -17.72 -9.19
N VAL A 294 9.64 -18.24 -10.39
CA VAL A 294 8.77 -18.06 -11.58
C VAL A 294 7.37 -18.66 -11.39
N ASP A 295 7.21 -19.59 -10.45
CA ASP A 295 5.92 -20.21 -10.13
C ASP A 295 5.04 -19.36 -9.22
N SER A 296 5.61 -18.32 -8.58
CA SER A 296 4.81 -17.38 -7.80
C SER A 296 3.74 -16.73 -8.68
N ARG A 297 2.52 -16.60 -8.15
CA ARG A 297 1.39 -15.98 -8.87
C ARG A 297 1.66 -14.54 -9.31
N PHE A 298 2.64 -13.88 -8.73
CA PHE A 298 3.07 -12.52 -9.08
C PHE A 298 4.09 -12.48 -10.23
N VAL A 299 4.47 -13.64 -10.75
CA VAL A 299 5.44 -13.82 -11.86
C VAL A 299 4.86 -14.67 -12.96
N LYS A 300 4.15 -15.77 -12.58
CA LYS A 300 3.63 -16.81 -13.46
C LYS A 300 2.67 -16.26 -14.52
N LYS A 301 2.82 -16.72 -15.74
CA LYS A 301 1.90 -16.43 -16.87
C LYS A 301 0.67 -17.36 -16.83
N PRO A 302 -0.49 -16.96 -17.43
CA PRO A 302 -0.68 -15.72 -18.21
C PRO A 302 -0.88 -14.48 -17.32
N HIS A 303 -0.46 -13.31 -17.82
CA HIS A 303 -0.60 -12.01 -17.15
C HIS A 303 -1.89 -11.31 -17.63
N SER A 304 -3.05 -11.78 -17.17
CA SER A 304 -4.36 -11.28 -17.64
C SER A 304 -5.18 -10.59 -16.54
N TYR A 305 -4.98 -10.95 -15.27
CA TYR A 305 -5.75 -10.41 -14.15
C TYR A 305 -4.99 -9.34 -13.37
N PHE A 306 -5.32 -8.09 -13.62
CA PHE A 306 -4.72 -6.93 -12.94
C PHE A 306 -5.59 -6.48 -11.76
N SER A 307 -5.49 -7.17 -10.61
CA SER A 307 -6.33 -6.88 -9.45
C SER A 307 -6.05 -5.51 -8.85
N GLY A 308 -6.93 -4.55 -9.07
CA GLY A 308 -6.87 -3.23 -8.42
C GLY A 308 -7.03 -3.28 -6.90
N ALA A 309 -7.55 -4.40 -6.37
CA ALA A 309 -7.74 -4.59 -4.94
C ALA A 309 -6.51 -5.15 -4.21
N GLY A 310 -5.48 -5.67 -4.93
CA GLY A 310 -4.37 -6.28 -4.22
C GLY A 310 -3.35 -7.04 -5.07
N GLY A 311 -3.28 -6.77 -6.37
CA GLY A 311 -2.46 -7.53 -7.32
C GLY A 311 -1.01 -7.10 -7.45
N MET A 312 -0.57 -6.04 -6.75
CA MET A 312 0.73 -5.43 -7.01
C MET A 312 1.86 -5.91 -6.10
N VAL A 313 3.07 -5.74 -6.65
CA VAL A 313 4.33 -5.74 -5.93
C VAL A 313 4.97 -4.35 -6.04
N SER A 314 5.77 -3.95 -5.04
CA SER A 314 6.47 -2.66 -5.03
C SER A 314 7.63 -2.68 -4.02
N THR A 315 8.45 -1.63 -4.01
CA THR A 315 9.46 -1.33 -2.98
C THR A 315 8.96 -0.23 -2.04
N ALA A 316 9.58 -0.09 -0.87
CA ALA A 316 9.31 1.02 0.03
C ALA A 316 9.67 2.37 -0.63
N ALA A 317 10.74 2.41 -1.42
CA ALA A 317 11.19 3.60 -2.14
C ALA A 317 10.18 4.07 -3.20
N ASP A 318 9.63 3.17 -4.01
CA ASP A 318 8.58 3.52 -4.98
C ASP A 318 7.31 3.96 -4.27
N TYR A 319 6.91 3.23 -3.22
CA TYR A 319 5.66 3.49 -2.55
C TYR A 319 5.68 4.84 -1.79
N VAL A 320 6.81 5.22 -1.19
CA VAL A 320 6.94 6.54 -0.54
C VAL A 320 6.84 7.69 -1.55
N ARG A 321 7.31 7.52 -2.78
CA ARG A 321 7.15 8.54 -3.84
C ARG A 321 5.69 8.80 -4.15
N PHE A 322 4.90 7.74 -4.27
CA PHE A 322 3.45 7.84 -4.46
C PHE A 322 2.77 8.54 -3.28
N GLN A 323 3.12 8.17 -2.04
CA GLN A 323 2.54 8.79 -0.85
C GLN A 323 3.01 10.25 -0.65
N GLN A 324 4.26 10.56 -0.98
CA GLN A 324 4.74 11.94 -0.93
C GLN A 324 4.05 12.83 -1.98
N MET A 325 3.78 12.31 -3.18
CA MET A 325 2.95 12.99 -4.18
C MET A 325 1.57 13.33 -3.60
N MET A 326 0.95 12.40 -2.89
CA MET A 326 -0.35 12.62 -2.24
C MET A 326 -0.24 13.67 -1.11
N LEU A 327 0.78 13.58 -0.24
CA LEU A 327 1.02 14.56 0.82
C LEU A 327 1.21 15.98 0.26
N ASN A 328 1.90 16.11 -0.85
CA ASN A 328 2.14 17.39 -1.54
C ASN A 328 0.89 17.92 -2.30
N GLY A 329 -0.27 17.31 -2.14
CA GLY A 329 -1.50 17.72 -2.83
C GLY A 329 -1.50 17.37 -4.32
N GLY A 330 -0.96 16.22 -4.66
CA GLY A 330 -1.05 15.62 -6.00
C GLY A 330 0.15 15.86 -6.91
N GLU A 331 1.28 16.34 -6.37
CA GLU A 331 2.49 16.67 -7.15
C GLU A 331 3.76 16.14 -6.50
N LEU A 332 4.69 15.68 -7.32
CA LEU A 332 6.06 15.32 -6.90
C LEU A 332 7.06 15.68 -7.99
N GLU A 333 8.12 16.41 -7.63
CA GLU A 333 9.24 16.78 -8.54
C GLU A 333 8.76 17.44 -9.84
N GLY A 334 7.72 18.30 -9.76
CA GLY A 334 7.15 19.01 -10.91
C GLY A 334 6.14 18.20 -11.73
N VAL A 335 5.90 16.94 -11.38
CA VAL A 335 4.89 16.08 -12.00
C VAL A 335 3.61 16.10 -11.18
N ARG A 336 2.52 16.59 -11.76
CA ARG A 336 1.20 16.64 -11.12
C ARG A 336 0.30 15.53 -11.69
N LEU A 337 -0.16 14.64 -10.81
CA LEU A 337 -1.15 13.61 -11.15
C LEU A 337 -2.58 14.03 -10.77
N LEU A 338 -2.74 14.78 -9.68
CA LEU A 338 -4.04 15.26 -9.18
C LEU A 338 -3.96 16.72 -8.74
N GLY A 339 -5.08 17.40 -8.80
CA GLY A 339 -5.24 18.71 -8.18
C GLY A 339 -5.32 18.62 -6.64
N LYS A 340 -4.84 19.64 -5.95
CA LYS A 340 -4.84 19.72 -4.48
C LYS A 340 -6.23 19.48 -3.87
N LYS A 341 -7.29 19.99 -4.49
CA LYS A 341 -8.67 19.85 -3.99
C LYS A 341 -9.18 18.40 -4.11
N THR A 342 -8.79 17.69 -5.15
CA THR A 342 -9.12 16.28 -5.31
C THR A 342 -8.44 15.42 -4.24
N VAL A 343 -7.16 15.67 -3.96
CA VAL A 343 -6.46 14.98 -2.87
C VAL A 343 -7.12 15.27 -1.52
N GLN A 344 -7.44 16.54 -1.22
CA GLN A 344 -8.16 16.91 0.00
C GLN A 344 -9.52 16.21 0.10
N GLN A 345 -10.23 16.04 -1.02
CA GLN A 345 -11.47 15.29 -1.07
C GLN A 345 -11.24 13.79 -0.79
N MET A 346 -10.18 13.20 -1.34
CA MET A 346 -9.85 11.80 -1.09
C MET A 346 -9.55 11.50 0.38
N PHE A 347 -8.99 12.46 1.11
CA PHE A 347 -8.60 12.31 2.52
C PHE A 347 -9.72 12.64 3.51
N LYS A 348 -10.86 13.17 3.06
CA LYS A 348 -12.01 13.41 3.95
C LYS A 348 -12.71 12.11 4.34
N ASN A 349 -13.29 12.08 5.54
CA ASN A 349 -14.23 11.03 5.91
C ASN A 349 -15.50 11.15 5.07
N HIS A 350 -15.79 10.14 4.27
CA HIS A 350 -16.97 10.02 3.43
C HIS A 350 -18.02 9.07 3.98
N THR A 351 -17.72 8.39 5.09
CA THR A 351 -18.58 7.37 5.71
C THR A 351 -19.37 7.90 6.90
N GLY A 352 -19.14 9.16 7.31
CA GLY A 352 -19.79 9.72 8.50
C GLY A 352 -19.50 8.87 9.73
N ASP A 353 -20.56 8.49 10.45
CA ASP A 353 -20.45 7.71 11.69
C ASP A 353 -20.53 6.19 11.47
N LEU A 354 -20.50 5.71 10.22
CA LEU A 354 -20.49 4.27 9.94
C LEU A 354 -19.24 3.61 10.55
N PRO A 355 -19.39 2.55 11.36
CA PRO A 355 -18.28 1.87 12.00
C PRO A 355 -17.33 1.25 10.97
N ILE A 356 -16.06 1.61 11.03
CA ILE A 356 -14.99 1.00 10.23
C ILE A 356 -14.41 -0.18 11.01
N TRP A 357 -15.13 -1.30 11.05
CA TRP A 357 -14.85 -2.44 11.92
C TRP A 357 -13.41 -2.97 11.82
N LEU A 358 -12.76 -2.82 10.66
CA LEU A 358 -11.37 -3.27 10.44
C LEU A 358 -10.34 -2.35 11.12
N ARG A 359 -10.72 -1.12 11.45
CA ARG A 359 -9.84 -0.11 12.08
C ARG A 359 -10.25 0.23 13.51
N GLY A 360 -11.48 -0.07 13.89
CA GLY A 360 -12.02 0.26 15.20
C GLY A 360 -12.53 1.71 15.30
N PRO A 361 -12.95 2.12 16.52
CA PRO A 361 -13.43 3.46 16.80
C PRO A 361 -12.42 4.55 16.39
N GLY A 362 -12.88 5.79 16.24
CA GLY A 362 -12.03 6.93 15.88
C GLY A 362 -11.49 6.91 14.46
N ASN A 363 -12.02 6.05 13.60
CA ASN A 363 -11.64 5.96 12.20
C ASN A 363 -12.85 6.10 11.28
N GLY A 364 -12.66 6.88 10.20
CA GLY A 364 -13.54 6.97 9.05
C GLY A 364 -12.90 6.41 7.80
N PHE A 365 -13.56 6.58 6.65
CA PHE A 365 -13.04 6.16 5.36
C PHE A 365 -13.21 7.24 4.29
N GLY A 366 -12.09 7.54 3.61
CA GLY A 366 -12.03 8.43 2.48
C GLY A 366 -12.18 7.70 1.14
N LEU A 367 -11.73 8.30 0.05
CA LEU A 367 -11.75 7.66 -1.26
C LEU A 367 -10.48 6.78 -1.44
N GLY A 368 -10.53 5.57 -0.86
CA GLY A 368 -9.45 4.59 -0.91
C GLY A 368 -8.49 4.58 0.29
N TYR A 369 -8.75 5.37 1.32
CA TYR A 369 -7.94 5.48 2.54
C TYR A 369 -8.80 5.39 3.80
N SER A 370 -8.29 4.76 4.86
CA SER A 370 -8.80 4.99 6.22
C SER A 370 -8.32 6.37 6.69
N VAL A 371 -9.15 7.06 7.45
CA VAL A 371 -8.87 8.40 7.99
C VAL A 371 -9.01 8.35 9.51
N VAL A 372 -8.04 8.87 10.26
CA VAL A 372 -8.16 9.08 11.71
C VAL A 372 -9.09 10.28 11.92
N THR A 373 -10.21 10.07 12.61
CA THR A 373 -11.21 11.11 12.91
C THR A 373 -11.23 11.52 14.37
N ASP A 374 -10.71 10.66 15.25
CA ASP A 374 -10.54 10.86 16.69
C ASP A 374 -9.38 9.98 17.15
N SER A 375 -8.23 10.58 17.41
CA SER A 375 -7.01 9.88 17.77
C SER A 375 -7.09 9.19 19.14
N GLY A 376 -7.85 9.77 20.08
CA GLY A 376 -8.12 9.18 21.40
C GLY A 376 -8.95 7.91 21.32
N ALA A 377 -10.06 7.95 20.57
CA ALA A 377 -10.90 6.79 20.33
C ALA A 377 -10.18 5.71 19.50
N ALA A 378 -9.32 6.11 18.55
CA ALA A 378 -8.50 5.21 17.74
C ALA A 378 -7.30 4.61 18.51
N GLN A 379 -7.00 5.11 19.70
CA GLN A 379 -5.86 4.72 20.55
C GLN A 379 -4.53 4.76 19.76
N THR A 380 -4.31 5.85 19.02
CA THR A 380 -3.12 6.03 18.18
C THR A 380 -2.45 7.36 18.48
N SER A 381 -1.14 7.43 18.24
CA SER A 381 -0.37 8.69 18.26
C SER A 381 -0.38 9.43 16.92
N GLN A 382 -1.13 8.95 15.94
CA GLN A 382 -1.31 9.65 14.66
C GLN A 382 -2.25 10.85 14.84
N THR A 383 -1.99 11.93 14.14
CA THR A 383 -2.81 13.15 14.16
C THR A 383 -4.16 12.89 13.47
N GLU A 384 -5.21 13.56 13.90
CA GLU A 384 -6.50 13.56 13.21
C GLU A 384 -6.35 14.11 11.78
N GLY A 385 -6.98 13.44 10.83
CA GLY A 385 -6.75 13.70 9.40
C GLY A 385 -5.64 12.85 8.77
N SER A 386 -4.85 12.14 9.57
CA SER A 386 -3.91 11.13 9.04
C SER A 386 -4.66 10.08 8.24
N VAL A 387 -4.10 9.70 7.08
CA VAL A 387 -4.68 8.68 6.22
C VAL A 387 -3.72 7.50 6.07
N SER A 388 -4.28 6.29 5.99
CA SER A 388 -3.49 5.07 5.98
C SER A 388 -4.20 3.93 5.27
N TRP A 389 -3.44 2.91 4.90
CA TRP A 389 -3.94 1.56 4.63
C TRP A 389 -2.81 0.55 4.80
N GLY A 390 -3.14 -0.74 4.72
CA GLY A 390 -2.14 -1.80 4.86
C GLY A 390 -2.39 -2.97 3.92
N GLY A 391 -1.38 -3.80 3.73
CA GLY A 391 -1.44 -5.01 2.92
C GLY A 391 -1.52 -6.29 3.75
N ALA A 392 -2.17 -7.31 3.22
CA ALA A 392 -2.36 -8.60 3.90
C ALA A 392 -1.04 -9.35 4.19
N TYR A 393 0.06 -8.97 3.55
CA TYR A 393 1.40 -9.54 3.78
C TYR A 393 2.21 -8.79 4.84
N ASN A 394 1.51 -8.08 5.74
CA ASN A 394 2.12 -7.29 6.82
C ASN A 394 2.91 -6.08 6.30
N THR A 395 2.32 -5.33 5.39
CA THR A 395 2.81 -4.04 4.93
C THR A 395 1.85 -2.93 5.36
N ILE A 396 2.35 -1.75 5.71
CA ILE A 396 1.52 -0.59 6.08
C ILE A 396 2.20 0.70 5.66
N PHE A 397 1.41 1.72 5.38
CA PHE A 397 1.85 3.11 5.25
C PHE A 397 0.85 4.02 5.96
N TRP A 398 1.30 5.23 6.28
CA TRP A 398 0.41 6.36 6.56
C TRP A 398 1.02 7.66 6.05
N ILE A 399 0.13 8.62 5.86
CA ILE A 399 0.43 10.01 5.56
C ILE A 399 -0.18 10.82 6.69
N ASP A 400 0.60 11.65 7.32
CA ASP A 400 0.16 12.64 8.29
C ASP A 400 0.34 14.03 7.69
N PRO A 401 -0.75 14.69 7.24
CA PRO A 401 -0.67 15.99 6.60
C PRO A 401 -0.26 17.13 7.54
N GLU A 402 -0.57 17.02 8.84
CA GLU A 402 -0.23 18.04 9.83
C GLU A 402 1.26 17.98 10.17
N GLU A 403 1.79 16.77 10.37
CA GLU A 403 3.21 16.54 10.65
C GLU A 403 4.07 16.53 9.37
N GLU A 404 3.47 16.73 8.20
CA GLU A 404 4.15 16.63 6.89
C GLU A 404 4.96 15.33 6.77
N LEU A 405 4.40 14.20 7.24
CA LEU A 405 5.07 12.91 7.41
C LEU A 405 4.46 11.82 6.53
N VAL A 406 5.33 11.02 5.96
CA VAL A 406 5.00 9.74 5.31
C VAL A 406 5.88 8.65 5.92
N ALA A 407 5.28 7.52 6.27
CA ALA A 407 6.03 6.35 6.71
C ALA A 407 5.52 5.08 6.04
N VAL A 408 6.46 4.17 5.77
CA VAL A 408 6.22 2.89 5.09
C VAL A 408 6.94 1.78 5.83
N PHE A 409 6.22 0.72 6.15
CA PHE A 409 6.75 -0.54 6.70
C PHE A 409 6.43 -1.68 5.73
N MET A 410 7.43 -2.48 5.41
CA MET A 410 7.32 -3.65 4.54
C MET A 410 7.89 -4.90 5.22
N SER A 411 7.11 -5.96 5.25
CA SER A 411 7.54 -7.33 5.54
C SER A 411 6.73 -8.32 4.73
N GLN A 412 6.91 -9.65 4.90
CA GLN A 412 6.18 -10.66 4.13
C GLN A 412 5.68 -11.79 5.02
N LEU A 413 4.79 -11.48 5.96
CA LEU A 413 4.15 -12.45 6.86
C LEU A 413 2.62 -12.44 6.67
N ARG A 414 1.98 -13.62 6.50
CA ARG A 414 0.51 -13.74 6.44
C ARG A 414 0.04 -15.09 6.99
N PRO A 415 -0.91 -15.12 7.95
CA PRO A 415 -1.45 -13.98 8.70
C PRO A 415 -0.41 -13.35 9.65
N TYR A 416 -0.66 -12.13 10.11
CA TYR A 416 0.27 -11.40 11.00
C TYR A 416 -0.43 -10.83 12.25
N THR A 417 -1.72 -11.06 12.41
CA THR A 417 -2.58 -10.43 13.44
C THR A 417 -2.23 -10.81 14.88
N HIS A 418 -1.37 -11.80 15.08
CA HIS A 418 -0.81 -12.17 16.36
C HIS A 418 0.38 -11.29 16.80
N LEU A 419 0.83 -10.37 15.93
CA LEU A 419 1.93 -9.43 16.19
C LEU A 419 1.43 -7.99 16.25
N ASN A 420 2.02 -7.19 17.14
CA ASN A 420 1.75 -5.75 17.25
C ASN A 420 2.70 -4.89 16.41
N VAL A 421 3.50 -5.49 15.52
CA VAL A 421 4.61 -4.85 14.81
C VAL A 421 4.23 -3.54 14.07
N ARG A 422 3.00 -3.46 13.56
CA ARG A 422 2.51 -2.22 12.90
C ARG A 422 2.25 -1.09 13.89
N ALA A 423 1.62 -1.40 15.01
CA ALA A 423 1.37 -0.44 16.08
C ALA A 423 2.69 0.04 16.71
N ASP A 424 3.62 -0.88 16.90
CA ASP A 424 4.97 -0.56 17.39
C ASP A 424 5.72 0.35 16.41
N PHE A 425 5.64 0.09 15.12
CA PHE A 425 6.26 0.96 14.11
C PHE A 425 5.64 2.37 14.14
N ILE A 426 4.31 2.49 14.19
CA ILE A 426 3.62 3.78 14.29
C ILE A 426 4.07 4.54 15.53
N SER A 427 4.06 3.91 16.70
CA SER A 427 4.42 4.57 17.96
C SER A 427 5.91 4.96 17.99
N THR A 428 6.82 4.13 17.46
CA THR A 428 8.25 4.44 17.41
C THR A 428 8.59 5.56 16.43
N VAL A 429 7.86 5.70 15.33
CA VAL A 429 8.03 6.83 14.41
C VAL A 429 7.53 8.12 15.06
N ASN A 430 6.29 8.12 15.57
CA ASN A 430 5.67 9.36 16.07
C ASN A 430 6.37 9.89 17.33
N GLN A 431 6.90 9.03 18.21
CA GLN A 431 7.67 9.47 19.39
C GLN A 431 8.99 10.16 19.03
N ALA A 432 9.44 10.05 17.76
CA ALA A 432 10.65 10.71 17.30
C ALA A 432 10.41 12.16 16.84
N ILE A 433 9.16 12.61 16.68
CA ILE A 433 8.80 14.00 16.42
C ILE A 433 9.02 14.81 17.70
N VAL A 434 9.76 15.94 17.63
CA VAL A 434 10.21 16.72 18.80
C VAL A 434 10.05 18.23 18.64
N ASP A 435 9.48 18.74 17.55
CA ASP A 435 9.18 20.17 17.32
C ASP A 435 7.69 20.49 17.42
#